data_1b09a330d4fd227d13c4b9fcf8209f37
#
_entry.id   1b09a330d4fd227d13c4b9fcf8209f37
#
_cell.length_a   1.000
_cell.length_b   1.000
_cell.length_c   1.000
_cell.angle_alpha   90.00
_cell.angle_beta   90.00
_cell.angle_gamma   90.00
#
_symmetry.space_group_name_H-M   'P 1'
#
loop_
_entity.id
_entity.type
_entity.pdbx_description
1 polymer ?
#
loop_
_entity_poly.entity_id
_entity_poly.type
_entity_poly.pdbx_seq_one_letter_code
_entity_poly.pdbx_strand_id
1 'polypeptide(L)'
;MPRMNRKPGEKAKDFKGTLKKLIKYAGRYRIGIIAVMICAIASATFSIVSPKILGKATTKLAEGLMSKISGTGSIDFGYIGRILIIVLVLYGISSLFNLVQGFTMSTITQKLCYRLRREIVEKINRMPMKYFESRTYGEVLSRITNDVDTLGNGLNQSVTQLITSLTTMIGVVIMMLTISPLMTLITLLILPVSMIFISFIMKHSQKYFKTQQEYLGHINGQVEENYGGHLVVKAFGKEQDVIDEFKKTNNVLYNSAWKSQFLSGMMQPIMTFVGNLGYVGVAISGAFLAINGTITIGDIQAFITYVKNFTQPIAQIAQVTNMMQSMMAAAERVFEFLEEEEEDQITENPVPIENVKGVVDFEHVHFGYNPDNIIVNDFNAHVKAGQQVAIVGPTGAGKTTMVKLLMRFYDVNSGEIKLDGHNLKDYNRNELRNAFGMVLQDTWLFKGSIMENIRYGRLDATDEEVIAAAKSAHAHHFIKTLPGGYDFELNEEASNVSAGQRQLLTIARAILADNPVMILDEATSSIDTRTEALVQRGMDNLMKGRTVFVIAHRLSTVRNADAIMVLDHGNIIERGSHDELIASKGTYYSLYTGAFELS
;
A
#
# COMPACT_ATOMS: atom_id res chain seq x y z
N MET A 1 -1.86 -21.16 -1.94
CA MET A 1 -2.29 -19.74 -1.84
C MET A 1 -2.39 -19.17 -3.25
N PRO A 2 -3.51 -18.60 -3.69
CA PRO A 2 -3.58 -18.01 -5.03
C PRO A 2 -2.71 -16.76 -5.09
N ARG A 3 -1.63 -16.82 -5.85
CA ARG A 3 -0.81 -15.67 -6.21
C ARG A 3 -1.68 -14.70 -7.01
N MET A 4 -2.13 -13.61 -6.39
CA MET A 4 -2.67 -12.49 -7.15
C MET A 4 -1.50 -11.85 -7.91
N ASN A 5 -1.40 -12.20 -9.19
CA ASN A 5 -0.45 -11.62 -10.15
C ASN A 5 -0.76 -10.13 -10.27
N ARG A 6 0.01 -9.28 -9.58
CA ARG A 6 -0.03 -7.82 -9.76
C ARG A 6 0.30 -7.54 -11.23
N LYS A 7 -0.70 -7.12 -12.00
CA LYS A 7 -0.47 -6.59 -13.36
C LYS A 7 -0.06 -5.14 -13.23
N PRO A 8 1.18 -4.77 -13.54
CA PRO A 8 1.56 -3.38 -13.67
C PRO A 8 0.70 -2.76 -14.78
N GLY A 9 0.01 -1.63 -14.49
CA GLY A 9 -0.84 -0.94 -15.45
C GLY A 9 -2.32 -1.32 -15.42
N GLU A 10 -2.84 -1.83 -14.30
CA GLU A 10 -4.29 -1.99 -14.13
C GLU A 10 -5.00 -0.64 -14.29
N LYS A 11 -5.96 -0.60 -15.20
CA LYS A 11 -6.84 0.55 -15.37
C LYS A 11 -7.90 0.51 -14.28
N ALA A 12 -8.30 1.68 -13.76
CA ALA A 12 -9.43 1.79 -12.85
C ALA A 12 -10.67 1.15 -13.49
N LYS A 13 -11.37 0.29 -12.74
CA LYS A 13 -12.61 -0.38 -13.18
C LYS A 13 -13.73 0.65 -13.33
N ASP A 14 -13.86 1.54 -12.33
CA ASP A 14 -14.81 2.65 -12.34
C ASP A 14 -14.08 3.99 -12.23
N PHE A 15 -13.55 4.47 -13.37
CA PHE A 15 -12.86 5.76 -13.45
C PHE A 15 -13.75 6.93 -13.02
N LYS A 16 -15.03 6.96 -13.45
CA LYS A 16 -15.93 8.09 -13.17
C LYS A 16 -16.35 8.14 -11.68
N GLY A 17 -16.69 6.99 -11.10
CA GLY A 17 -17.04 6.90 -9.69
C GLY A 17 -15.87 7.26 -8.79
N THR A 18 -14.69 6.73 -9.08
CA THR A 18 -13.45 7.03 -8.34
C THR A 18 -13.08 8.50 -8.43
N LEU A 19 -13.17 9.12 -9.61
CA LEU A 19 -12.93 10.55 -9.78
C LEU A 19 -13.90 11.39 -8.94
N LYS A 20 -15.19 11.03 -8.92
CA LYS A 20 -16.19 11.72 -8.10
C LYS A 20 -15.87 11.61 -6.61
N LYS A 21 -15.46 10.41 -6.12
CA LYS A 21 -15.02 10.20 -4.74
C LYS A 21 -13.79 11.05 -4.41
N LEU A 22 -12.80 11.06 -5.30
CA LEU A 22 -11.58 11.86 -5.13
C LEU A 22 -11.87 13.36 -5.07
N ILE A 23 -12.73 13.88 -5.95
CA ILE A 23 -13.15 15.30 -5.94
C ILE A 23 -13.89 15.62 -4.64
N LYS A 24 -14.78 14.74 -4.18
CA LYS A 24 -15.50 14.91 -2.90
C LYS A 24 -14.51 14.92 -1.73
N TYR A 25 -13.54 14.03 -1.71
CA TYR A 25 -12.52 13.93 -0.69
C TYR A 25 -11.59 15.15 -0.66
N ALA A 26 -11.18 15.63 -1.86
CA ALA A 26 -10.40 16.85 -2.03
C ALA A 26 -11.21 18.14 -1.77
N GLY A 27 -12.54 18.04 -1.64
CA GLY A 27 -13.45 19.19 -1.48
C GLY A 27 -13.14 20.09 -0.28
N ARG A 28 -12.47 19.57 0.75
CA ARG A 28 -11.94 20.37 1.88
C ARG A 28 -10.90 21.40 1.44
N TYR A 29 -10.20 21.16 0.32
CA TYR A 29 -9.14 22.03 -0.21
C TYR A 29 -9.60 22.82 -1.43
N ARG A 30 -10.94 22.92 -1.69
CA ARG A 30 -11.53 23.56 -2.88
C ARG A 30 -11.00 24.98 -3.15
N ILE A 31 -10.82 25.79 -2.11
CA ILE A 31 -10.30 27.17 -2.24
C ILE A 31 -8.87 27.14 -2.79
N GLY A 32 -8.01 26.29 -2.25
CA GLY A 32 -6.64 26.14 -2.73
C GLY A 32 -6.57 25.60 -4.16
N ILE A 33 -7.44 24.64 -4.54
CA ILE A 33 -7.52 24.11 -5.90
C ILE A 33 -7.97 25.21 -6.88
N ILE A 34 -8.95 26.03 -6.51
CA ILE A 34 -9.39 27.19 -7.30
C ILE A 34 -8.24 28.19 -7.46
N ALA A 35 -7.50 28.48 -6.40
CA ALA A 35 -6.32 29.35 -6.46
C ALA A 35 -5.24 28.80 -7.41
N VAL A 36 -4.97 27.49 -7.37
CA VAL A 36 -4.06 26.81 -8.31
C VAL A 36 -4.53 26.98 -9.75
N MET A 37 -5.83 26.80 -10.02
CA MET A 37 -6.39 26.98 -11.37
C MET A 37 -6.23 28.42 -11.85
N ILE A 38 -6.54 29.40 -11.01
CA ILE A 38 -6.39 30.84 -11.35
C ILE A 38 -4.93 31.15 -11.64
N CYS A 39 -4.00 30.71 -10.78
CA CYS A 39 -2.57 30.92 -10.99
C CYS A 39 -2.06 30.26 -12.28
N ALA A 40 -2.54 29.03 -12.60
CA ALA A 40 -2.19 28.35 -13.84
C ALA A 40 -2.65 29.13 -15.09
N ILE A 41 -3.90 29.59 -15.08
CA ILE A 41 -4.48 30.37 -16.17
C ILE A 41 -3.74 31.70 -16.31
N ALA A 42 -3.49 32.41 -15.21
CA ALA A 42 -2.76 33.67 -15.22
C ALA A 42 -1.32 33.49 -15.75
N SER A 43 -0.57 32.50 -15.24
CA SER A 43 0.78 32.19 -15.70
C SER A 43 0.82 31.89 -17.20
N ALA A 44 -0.08 31.02 -17.68
CA ALA A 44 -0.19 30.69 -19.08
C ALA A 44 -0.54 31.92 -19.95
N THR A 45 -1.47 32.77 -19.51
CA THR A 45 -1.88 33.97 -20.24
C THR A 45 -0.71 34.93 -20.39
N PHE A 46 0.04 35.23 -19.36
CA PHE A 46 1.22 36.11 -19.46
C PHE A 46 2.30 35.51 -20.37
N SER A 47 2.51 34.19 -20.30
CA SER A 47 3.45 33.50 -21.20
C SER A 47 3.02 33.54 -22.66
N ILE A 48 1.71 33.42 -22.97
CA ILE A 48 1.15 33.38 -24.31
C ILE A 48 1.15 34.79 -24.97
N VAL A 49 0.96 35.85 -24.18
CA VAL A 49 0.95 37.23 -24.71
C VAL A 49 2.36 37.72 -25.03
N SER A 50 3.36 37.27 -24.32
CA SER A 50 4.76 37.72 -24.43
C SER A 50 5.36 37.62 -25.84
N PRO A 51 5.17 36.55 -26.64
CA PRO A 51 5.71 36.46 -28.00
C PRO A 51 5.17 37.54 -28.95
N LYS A 52 3.89 37.93 -28.82
CA LYS A 52 3.30 39.00 -29.65
C LYS A 52 3.88 40.37 -29.31
N ILE A 53 4.12 40.62 -28.02
CA ILE A 53 4.77 41.86 -27.58
C ILE A 53 6.24 41.89 -28.03
N LEU A 54 6.96 40.78 -27.92
CA LEU A 54 8.35 40.66 -28.39
C LEU A 54 8.44 40.87 -29.92
N GLY A 55 7.44 40.39 -30.68
CA GLY A 55 7.34 40.60 -32.12
C GLY A 55 7.36 42.08 -32.51
N LYS A 56 6.76 42.99 -31.70
CA LYS A 56 6.83 44.42 -31.95
C LYS A 56 8.26 44.98 -31.91
N ALA A 57 9.10 44.44 -31.00
CA ALA A 57 10.50 44.82 -30.93
C ALA A 57 11.26 44.35 -32.18
N THR A 58 10.99 43.13 -32.68
CA THR A 58 11.58 42.59 -33.89
C THR A 58 11.17 43.38 -35.12
N THR A 59 9.89 43.78 -35.23
CA THR A 59 9.41 44.64 -36.31
C THR A 59 10.15 45.98 -36.29
N LYS A 60 10.24 46.65 -35.15
CA LYS A 60 10.95 47.93 -35.02
C LYS A 60 12.44 47.82 -35.30
N LEU A 61 13.08 46.72 -34.96
CA LEU A 61 14.47 46.44 -35.30
C LEU A 61 14.64 46.31 -36.83
N ALA A 62 13.74 45.56 -37.50
CA ALA A 62 13.78 45.38 -38.95
C ALA A 62 13.52 46.71 -39.72
N GLU A 63 12.52 47.48 -39.30
CA GLU A 63 12.23 48.82 -39.85
C GLU A 63 13.40 49.78 -39.69
N GLY A 64 14.00 49.82 -38.49
CA GLY A 64 15.15 50.65 -38.19
C GLY A 64 16.40 50.26 -38.99
N LEU A 65 16.61 48.96 -39.21
CA LEU A 65 17.71 48.47 -40.03
C LEU A 65 17.54 48.87 -41.50
N MET A 66 16.33 48.69 -42.03
CA MET A 66 16.02 49.15 -43.41
C MET A 66 16.20 50.66 -43.57
N SER A 67 15.70 51.46 -42.63
CA SER A 67 15.87 52.90 -42.63
C SER A 67 17.34 53.32 -42.57
N LYS A 68 18.15 52.61 -41.80
CA LYS A 68 19.59 52.83 -41.72
C LYS A 68 20.32 52.48 -43.01
N ILE A 69 19.95 51.37 -43.68
CA ILE A 69 20.50 50.98 -45.00
C ILE A 69 20.10 51.98 -46.09
N SER A 70 18.87 52.50 -46.03
CA SER A 70 18.36 53.49 -46.99
C SER A 70 18.85 54.92 -46.68
N GLY A 71 19.61 55.14 -45.61
CA GLY A 71 20.11 56.44 -45.18
C GLY A 71 19.04 57.40 -44.62
N THR A 72 17.82 56.92 -44.34
CA THR A 72 16.64 57.70 -43.99
C THR A 72 16.38 57.79 -42.47
N GLY A 73 17.11 56.99 -41.63
CA GLY A 73 16.86 56.99 -40.19
C GLY A 73 17.82 56.12 -39.40
N SER A 74 17.52 55.93 -38.09
CA SER A 74 18.29 55.11 -37.16
C SER A 74 17.41 54.13 -36.43
N ILE A 75 18.03 53.10 -35.79
CA ILE A 75 17.33 52.10 -34.99
C ILE A 75 16.92 52.76 -33.65
N ASP A 76 15.64 52.66 -33.30
CA ASP A 76 15.11 53.12 -32.00
C ASP A 76 15.34 52.09 -30.89
N PHE A 77 16.56 52.11 -30.34
CA PHE A 77 16.93 51.24 -29.21
C PHE A 77 16.14 51.57 -27.93
N GLY A 78 15.63 52.82 -27.79
CA GLY A 78 14.83 53.20 -26.62
C GLY A 78 13.47 52.52 -26.60
N TYR A 79 12.80 52.43 -27.76
CA TYR A 79 11.56 51.65 -27.91
C TYR A 79 11.75 50.17 -27.72
N ILE A 80 12.78 49.58 -28.36
CA ILE A 80 13.13 48.19 -28.22
C ILE A 80 13.42 47.86 -26.74
N GLY A 81 14.21 48.67 -26.05
CA GLY A 81 14.52 48.47 -24.64
C GLY A 81 13.30 48.48 -23.72
N ARG A 82 12.33 49.39 -23.99
CA ARG A 82 11.07 49.42 -23.22
C ARG A 82 10.25 48.14 -23.44
N ILE A 83 10.16 47.64 -24.68
CA ILE A 83 9.45 46.36 -24.95
C ILE A 83 10.12 45.18 -24.25
N LEU A 84 11.47 45.09 -24.28
CA LEU A 84 12.21 44.02 -23.62
C LEU A 84 11.98 44.02 -22.12
N ILE A 85 11.95 45.23 -21.49
CA ILE A 85 11.63 45.35 -20.04
C ILE A 85 10.20 44.86 -19.76
N ILE A 86 9.21 45.26 -20.61
CA ILE A 86 7.82 44.79 -20.43
C ILE A 86 7.75 43.25 -20.54
N VAL A 87 8.42 42.64 -21.51
CA VAL A 87 8.44 41.20 -21.69
C VAL A 87 9.12 40.50 -20.50
N LEU A 88 10.23 41.08 -19.99
CA LEU A 88 10.90 40.57 -18.78
C LEU A 88 9.96 40.59 -17.56
N VAL A 89 9.23 41.67 -17.36
CA VAL A 89 8.24 41.79 -16.28
C VAL A 89 7.12 40.78 -16.44
N LEU A 90 6.59 40.59 -17.65
CA LEU A 90 5.55 39.59 -17.92
C LEU A 90 6.02 38.17 -17.64
N TYR A 91 7.25 37.79 -18.04
CA TYR A 91 7.83 36.50 -17.68
C TYR A 91 8.09 36.36 -16.18
N GLY A 92 8.52 37.44 -15.52
CA GLY A 92 8.67 37.47 -14.05
C GLY A 92 7.36 37.20 -13.33
N ILE A 93 6.28 37.88 -13.75
CA ILE A 93 4.93 37.67 -13.20
C ILE A 93 4.45 36.23 -13.48
N SER A 94 4.62 35.75 -14.73
CA SER A 94 4.28 34.36 -15.09
C SER A 94 5.00 33.34 -14.21
N SER A 95 6.31 33.53 -13.99
CA SER A 95 7.12 32.66 -13.12
C SER A 95 6.66 32.69 -11.67
N LEU A 96 6.27 33.88 -11.17
CA LEU A 96 5.74 34.03 -9.81
C LEU A 96 4.42 33.26 -9.63
N PHE A 97 3.49 33.38 -10.57
CA PHE A 97 2.25 32.62 -10.55
C PHE A 97 2.50 31.09 -10.63
N ASN A 98 3.45 30.65 -11.45
CA ASN A 98 3.82 29.27 -11.56
C ASN A 98 4.43 28.73 -10.25
N LEU A 99 5.27 29.51 -9.57
CA LEU A 99 5.85 29.19 -8.27
C LEU A 99 4.75 29.04 -7.20
N VAL A 100 3.84 30.02 -7.10
CA VAL A 100 2.71 29.99 -6.16
C VAL A 100 1.80 28.78 -6.44
N GLN A 101 1.52 28.51 -7.70
CA GLN A 101 0.75 27.35 -8.14
C GLN A 101 1.40 26.05 -7.67
N GLY A 102 2.70 25.85 -7.96
CA GLY A 102 3.44 24.63 -7.60
C GLY A 102 3.50 24.43 -6.07
N PHE A 103 3.82 25.49 -5.33
CA PHE A 103 3.86 25.44 -3.87
C PHE A 103 2.49 25.08 -3.26
N THR A 104 1.43 25.74 -3.73
CA THR A 104 0.06 25.51 -3.24
C THR A 104 -0.41 24.08 -3.57
N MET A 105 -0.19 23.61 -4.81
CA MET A 105 -0.59 22.26 -5.21
C MET A 105 0.19 21.18 -4.44
N SER A 106 1.49 21.35 -4.27
CA SER A 106 2.31 20.44 -3.46
C SER A 106 1.82 20.38 -2.00
N THR A 107 1.51 21.53 -1.41
CA THR A 107 0.98 21.60 -0.04
C THR A 107 -0.35 20.88 0.11
N ILE A 108 -1.29 21.07 -0.85
CA ILE A 108 -2.59 20.39 -0.86
C ILE A 108 -2.39 18.89 -0.97
N THR A 109 -1.56 18.45 -1.91
CA THR A 109 -1.28 17.03 -2.17
C THR A 109 -0.69 16.35 -0.93
N GLN A 110 0.31 16.96 -0.28
CA GLN A 110 0.92 16.38 0.91
C GLN A 110 -0.06 16.28 2.09
N LYS A 111 -0.91 17.29 2.30
CA LYS A 111 -1.95 17.23 3.33
C LYS A 111 -2.99 16.15 3.03
N LEU A 112 -3.33 15.94 1.77
CA LEU A 112 -4.27 14.89 1.34
C LEU A 112 -3.66 13.50 1.55
N CYS A 113 -2.39 13.29 1.15
CA CYS A 113 -1.68 12.03 1.37
C CYS A 113 -1.50 11.71 2.87
N TYR A 114 -1.14 12.70 3.67
CA TYR A 114 -1.05 12.55 5.13
C TYR A 114 -2.38 12.10 5.74
N ARG A 115 -3.49 12.72 5.32
CA ARG A 115 -4.82 12.37 5.80
C ARG A 115 -5.22 10.95 5.37
N LEU A 116 -4.99 10.57 4.11
CA LEU A 116 -5.26 9.22 3.61
C LEU A 116 -4.48 8.17 4.40
N ARG A 117 -3.17 8.37 4.60
CA ARG A 117 -2.35 7.43 5.38
C ARG A 117 -2.87 7.28 6.81
N ARG A 118 -3.25 8.39 7.45
CA ARG A 118 -3.82 8.34 8.80
C ARG A 118 -5.12 7.54 8.81
N GLU A 119 -6.07 7.84 7.90
CA GLU A 119 -7.35 7.13 7.83
C GLU A 119 -7.16 5.62 7.51
N ILE A 120 -6.19 5.27 6.66
CA ILE A 120 -5.85 3.87 6.37
C ILE A 120 -5.31 3.17 7.64
N VAL A 121 -4.39 3.79 8.37
CA VAL A 121 -3.82 3.20 9.60
C VAL A 121 -4.89 3.06 10.70
N GLU A 122 -5.73 4.07 10.89
CA GLU A 122 -6.86 4.00 11.82
C GLU A 122 -7.83 2.87 11.42
N LYS A 123 -8.08 2.72 10.11
CA LYS A 123 -8.95 1.67 9.56
C LYS A 123 -8.37 0.27 9.78
N ILE A 124 -7.05 0.08 9.56
CA ILE A 124 -6.36 -1.21 9.78
C ILE A 124 -6.65 -1.76 11.17
N ASN A 125 -6.62 -0.91 12.20
CA ASN A 125 -6.86 -1.32 13.58
C ASN A 125 -8.33 -1.68 13.88
N ARG A 126 -9.25 -1.40 12.97
CA ARG A 126 -10.69 -1.69 13.10
C ARG A 126 -11.18 -2.75 12.11
N MET A 127 -10.29 -3.27 11.27
CA MET A 127 -10.65 -4.27 10.26
C MET A 127 -10.80 -5.67 10.87
N PRO A 128 -11.78 -6.46 10.40
CA PRO A 128 -11.94 -7.84 10.85
C PRO A 128 -10.77 -8.73 10.42
N MET A 129 -10.44 -9.73 11.25
CA MET A 129 -9.35 -10.68 10.99
C MET A 129 -9.50 -11.39 9.63
N LYS A 130 -10.75 -11.67 9.22
CA LYS A 130 -11.09 -12.25 7.90
C LYS A 130 -10.47 -11.48 6.74
N TYR A 131 -10.39 -10.16 6.84
CA TYR A 131 -9.79 -9.32 5.79
C TYR A 131 -8.30 -9.63 5.60
N PHE A 132 -7.55 -9.74 6.72
CA PHE A 132 -6.10 -10.00 6.69
C PHE A 132 -5.77 -11.44 6.31
N GLU A 133 -6.58 -12.41 6.71
CA GLU A 133 -6.39 -13.82 6.34
C GLU A 133 -6.64 -14.09 4.85
N SER A 134 -7.48 -13.29 4.21
CA SER A 134 -7.78 -13.41 2.77
C SER A 134 -6.78 -12.70 1.86
N ARG A 135 -5.87 -11.89 2.40
CA ARG A 135 -4.93 -11.03 1.66
C ARG A 135 -3.51 -11.13 2.19
N THR A 136 -2.53 -10.75 1.37
CA THR A 136 -1.13 -10.73 1.80
C THR A 136 -0.79 -9.42 2.52
N TYR A 137 0.13 -9.46 3.49
CA TYR A 137 0.65 -8.26 4.17
C TYR A 137 1.17 -7.22 3.18
N GLY A 138 1.89 -7.67 2.14
CA GLY A 138 2.42 -6.78 1.11
C GLY A 138 1.35 -6.04 0.32
N GLU A 139 0.15 -6.63 0.14
CA GLU A 139 -0.97 -5.96 -0.52
C GLU A 139 -1.50 -4.80 0.35
N VAL A 140 -1.72 -5.04 1.64
CA VAL A 140 -2.21 -4.02 2.57
C VAL A 140 -1.19 -2.88 2.73
N LEU A 141 0.10 -3.24 2.95
CA LEU A 141 1.18 -2.26 3.08
C LEU A 141 1.33 -1.39 1.82
N SER A 142 1.19 -1.99 0.63
CA SER A 142 1.26 -1.27 -0.64
C SER A 142 0.19 -0.18 -0.78
N ARG A 143 -0.97 -0.31 -0.13
CA ARG A 143 -2.02 0.72 -0.15
C ARG A 143 -1.61 1.97 0.62
N ILE A 144 -0.93 1.80 1.77
CA ILE A 144 -0.44 2.91 2.58
C ILE A 144 0.73 3.64 1.90
N THR A 145 1.61 2.88 1.25
CA THR A 145 2.84 3.40 0.64
C THR A 145 2.61 3.73 -0.84
N ASN A 146 2.67 2.73 -1.70
CA ASN A 146 2.73 2.89 -3.15
C ASN A 146 1.47 3.53 -3.75
N ASP A 147 0.26 3.15 -3.28
CA ASP A 147 -0.98 3.66 -3.85
C ASP A 147 -1.22 5.12 -3.45
N VAL A 148 -0.96 5.48 -2.18
CA VAL A 148 -1.06 6.88 -1.74
C VAL A 148 -0.01 7.76 -2.42
N ASP A 149 1.23 7.26 -2.63
CA ASP A 149 2.28 8.00 -3.35
C ASP A 149 1.94 8.15 -4.83
N THR A 150 1.42 7.12 -5.48
CA THR A 150 0.96 7.17 -6.88
C THR A 150 -0.17 8.19 -7.05
N LEU A 151 -1.13 8.20 -6.11
CA LEU A 151 -2.21 9.17 -6.09
C LEU A 151 -1.66 10.60 -5.89
N GLY A 152 -0.74 10.80 -4.94
CA GLY A 152 -0.13 12.09 -4.67
C GLY A 152 0.66 12.63 -5.87
N ASN A 153 1.54 11.81 -6.44
CA ASN A 153 2.32 12.19 -7.62
C ASN A 153 1.42 12.48 -8.82
N GLY A 154 0.41 11.63 -9.03
CA GLY A 154 -0.58 11.82 -10.08
C GLY A 154 -1.37 13.11 -9.93
N LEU A 155 -1.84 13.46 -8.74
CA LEU A 155 -2.54 14.72 -8.47
C LEU A 155 -1.64 15.92 -8.74
N ASN A 156 -0.43 15.92 -8.20
CA ASN A 156 0.48 17.06 -8.33
C ASN A 156 0.85 17.34 -9.78
N GLN A 157 1.17 16.31 -10.56
CA GLN A 157 1.60 16.46 -11.95
C GLN A 157 0.42 16.56 -12.92
N SER A 158 -0.56 15.64 -12.85
CA SER A 158 -1.61 15.54 -13.87
C SER A 158 -2.56 16.71 -13.85
N VAL A 159 -3.02 17.16 -12.67
CA VAL A 159 -3.98 18.27 -12.58
C VAL A 159 -3.34 19.57 -13.06
N THR A 160 -2.15 19.88 -12.55
CA THR A 160 -1.41 21.09 -12.93
C THR A 160 -1.11 21.10 -14.42
N GLN A 161 -0.55 20.01 -14.95
CA GLN A 161 -0.15 19.89 -16.36
C GLN A 161 -1.36 19.96 -17.30
N LEU A 162 -2.48 19.32 -16.94
CA LEU A 162 -3.70 19.35 -17.76
C LEU A 162 -4.25 20.77 -17.90
N ILE A 163 -4.37 21.50 -16.77
CA ILE A 163 -4.88 22.88 -16.76
C ILE A 163 -3.97 23.78 -17.58
N THR A 164 -2.66 23.72 -17.36
CA THR A 164 -1.68 24.55 -18.07
C THR A 164 -1.69 24.22 -19.57
N SER A 165 -1.69 22.94 -19.95
CA SER A 165 -1.69 22.51 -21.36
C SER A 165 -2.94 22.93 -22.09
N LEU A 166 -4.14 22.76 -21.50
CA LEU A 166 -5.40 23.19 -22.08
C LEU A 166 -5.46 24.73 -22.25
N THR A 167 -5.07 25.47 -21.19
CA THR A 167 -5.05 26.93 -21.23
C THR A 167 -4.09 27.43 -22.31
N THR A 168 -2.88 26.83 -22.38
CA THR A 168 -1.88 27.19 -23.40
C THR A 168 -2.41 26.90 -24.79
N MET A 169 -2.98 25.73 -25.04
CA MET A 169 -3.50 25.34 -26.35
C MET A 169 -4.61 26.27 -26.82
N ILE A 170 -5.60 26.54 -25.96
CA ILE A 170 -6.71 27.44 -26.28
C ILE A 170 -6.20 28.87 -26.50
N GLY A 171 -5.38 29.37 -25.59
CA GLY A 171 -4.87 30.74 -25.66
C GLY A 171 -3.94 30.99 -26.85
N VAL A 172 -3.10 30.00 -27.20
CA VAL A 172 -2.25 30.08 -28.41
C VAL A 172 -3.10 30.11 -29.65
N VAL A 173 -4.14 29.28 -29.80
CA VAL A 173 -5.06 29.30 -30.96
C VAL A 173 -5.74 30.66 -31.06
N ILE A 174 -6.22 31.22 -29.96
CA ILE A 174 -6.84 32.58 -29.96
C ILE A 174 -5.82 33.61 -30.46
N MET A 175 -4.58 33.60 -29.95
CA MET A 175 -3.55 34.56 -30.38
C MET A 175 -3.16 34.38 -31.83
N MET A 176 -3.08 33.14 -32.34
CA MET A 176 -2.80 32.85 -33.75
C MET A 176 -3.89 33.40 -34.68
N LEU A 177 -5.18 33.23 -34.30
CA LEU A 177 -6.32 33.79 -35.05
C LEU A 177 -6.29 35.31 -35.11
N THR A 178 -5.77 35.98 -34.06
CA THR A 178 -5.62 37.46 -34.08
C THR A 178 -4.50 37.96 -35.01
N ILE A 179 -3.60 37.08 -35.46
CA ILE A 179 -2.51 37.43 -36.38
C ILE A 179 -2.93 37.08 -37.83
N SER A 180 -3.25 35.82 -38.10
CA SER A 180 -3.64 35.37 -39.43
C SER A 180 -4.47 34.08 -39.36
N PRO A 181 -5.74 34.09 -39.78
CA PRO A 181 -6.57 32.87 -39.85
C PRO A 181 -5.99 31.83 -40.82
N LEU A 182 -5.38 32.24 -41.94
CA LEU A 182 -4.77 31.32 -42.89
C LEU A 182 -3.60 30.53 -42.31
N MET A 183 -2.67 31.23 -41.64
CA MET A 183 -1.54 30.57 -40.95
C MET A 183 -2.00 29.68 -39.82
N THR A 184 -3.08 30.08 -39.12
CA THR A 184 -3.70 29.26 -38.06
C THR A 184 -4.26 27.97 -38.64
N LEU A 185 -4.94 28.01 -39.78
CA LEU A 185 -5.45 26.80 -40.44
C LEU A 185 -4.31 25.85 -40.83
N ILE A 186 -3.20 26.38 -41.38
CA ILE A 186 -2.00 25.56 -41.68
C ILE A 186 -1.47 24.88 -40.42
N THR A 187 -1.40 25.62 -39.31
CA THR A 187 -0.93 25.04 -38.02
C THR A 187 -1.89 24.00 -37.47
N LEU A 188 -3.21 24.23 -37.60
CA LEU A 188 -4.20 23.23 -37.13
C LEU A 188 -4.13 21.93 -37.93
N LEU A 189 -3.67 21.93 -39.19
CA LEU A 189 -3.41 20.71 -39.97
C LEU A 189 -2.30 19.83 -39.36
N ILE A 190 -1.44 20.39 -38.49
CA ILE A 190 -0.43 19.63 -37.77
C ILE A 190 -1.10 18.61 -36.80
N LEU A 191 -2.28 18.92 -36.22
CA LEU A 191 -2.99 18.07 -35.28
C LEU A 191 -3.32 16.68 -35.86
N PRO A 192 -4.07 16.57 -36.98
CA PRO A 192 -4.39 15.26 -37.55
C PRO A 192 -3.14 14.49 -37.98
N VAL A 193 -2.13 15.19 -38.53
CA VAL A 193 -0.85 14.56 -38.90
C VAL A 193 -0.15 13.99 -37.65
N SER A 194 -0.06 14.79 -36.57
CA SER A 194 0.49 14.33 -35.28
C SER A 194 -0.27 13.13 -34.71
N MET A 195 -1.60 13.17 -34.75
CA MET A 195 -2.43 12.06 -34.23
C MET A 195 -2.22 10.77 -35.00
N ILE A 196 -2.05 10.83 -36.33
CA ILE A 196 -1.75 9.66 -37.16
C ILE A 196 -0.41 9.03 -36.72
N PHE A 197 0.65 9.83 -36.58
CA PHE A 197 1.96 9.32 -36.14
C PHE A 197 1.94 8.78 -34.74
N ILE A 198 1.29 9.49 -33.78
CA ILE A 198 1.14 9.01 -32.39
C ILE A 198 0.40 7.68 -32.36
N SER A 199 -0.73 7.57 -33.06
CA SER A 199 -1.53 6.33 -33.11
C SER A 199 -0.74 5.17 -33.72
N PHE A 200 0.02 5.44 -34.79
CA PHE A 200 0.87 4.45 -35.43
C PHE A 200 1.94 3.91 -34.46
N ILE A 201 2.69 4.83 -33.82
CA ILE A 201 3.73 4.46 -32.84
C ILE A 201 3.12 3.70 -31.66
N MET A 202 2.04 4.21 -31.08
CA MET A 202 1.37 3.58 -29.93
C MET A 202 0.91 2.16 -30.25
N LYS A 203 0.24 1.97 -31.38
CA LYS A 203 -0.24 0.64 -31.82
C LYS A 203 0.89 -0.37 -31.94
N HIS A 204 2.05 0.02 -32.48
CA HIS A 204 3.18 -0.88 -32.67
C HIS A 204 4.01 -1.07 -31.37
N SER A 205 4.17 -0.04 -30.56
CA SER A 205 4.90 -0.10 -29.29
C SER A 205 4.16 -0.91 -28.22
N GLN A 206 2.82 -0.85 -28.19
CA GLN A 206 2.00 -1.46 -27.14
C GLN A 206 2.20 -2.97 -27.02
N LYS A 207 2.41 -3.68 -28.14
CA LYS A 207 2.69 -5.12 -28.14
C LYS A 207 3.98 -5.43 -27.36
N TYR A 208 5.05 -4.71 -27.67
CA TYR A 208 6.35 -4.91 -27.04
C TYR A 208 6.36 -4.45 -25.58
N PHE A 209 5.65 -3.37 -25.28
CA PHE A 209 5.48 -2.90 -23.91
C PHE A 209 4.76 -3.93 -23.03
N LYS A 210 3.70 -4.57 -23.53
CA LYS A 210 2.99 -5.65 -22.83
C LYS A 210 3.93 -6.82 -22.54
N THR A 211 4.66 -7.29 -23.56
CA THR A 211 5.63 -8.39 -23.38
C THR A 211 6.75 -8.01 -22.41
N GLN A 212 7.26 -6.78 -22.48
CA GLN A 212 8.25 -6.25 -21.54
C GLN A 212 7.74 -6.33 -20.09
N GLN A 213 6.51 -5.89 -19.82
CA GLN A 213 5.92 -5.93 -18.48
C GLN A 213 5.70 -7.37 -17.98
N GLU A 214 5.25 -8.26 -18.86
CA GLU A 214 5.04 -9.68 -18.57
C GLU A 214 6.37 -10.35 -18.17
N TYR A 215 7.41 -10.18 -18.99
CA TYR A 215 8.71 -10.80 -18.72
C TYR A 215 9.47 -10.14 -17.58
N LEU A 216 9.25 -8.86 -17.30
CA LEU A 216 9.74 -8.23 -16.08
C LEU A 216 9.12 -8.89 -14.82
N GLY A 217 7.83 -9.22 -14.88
CA GLY A 217 7.17 -10.00 -13.84
C GLY A 217 7.76 -11.39 -13.66
N HIS A 218 8.06 -12.10 -14.76
CA HIS A 218 8.72 -13.41 -14.71
C HIS A 218 10.10 -13.34 -14.09
N ILE A 219 10.92 -12.37 -14.48
CA ILE A 219 12.26 -12.16 -13.90
C ILE A 219 12.17 -11.87 -12.40
N ASN A 220 11.28 -10.98 -11.98
CA ASN A 220 11.10 -10.69 -10.56
C ASN A 220 10.69 -11.96 -9.77
N GLY A 221 9.77 -12.77 -10.32
CA GLY A 221 9.40 -14.05 -9.72
C GLY A 221 10.56 -15.04 -9.64
N GLN A 222 11.37 -15.18 -10.70
CA GLN A 222 12.57 -16.03 -10.70
C GLN A 222 13.61 -15.57 -9.68
N VAL A 223 13.83 -14.24 -9.55
CA VAL A 223 14.78 -13.69 -8.57
C VAL A 223 14.28 -13.97 -7.15
N GLU A 224 12.99 -13.73 -6.86
CA GLU A 224 12.40 -14.00 -5.55
C GLU A 224 12.49 -15.49 -5.18
N GLU A 225 12.15 -16.39 -6.11
CA GLU A 225 12.20 -17.84 -5.92
C GLU A 225 13.64 -18.34 -5.71
N ASN A 226 14.57 -17.93 -6.57
CA ASN A 226 15.96 -18.37 -6.47
C ASN A 226 16.69 -17.76 -5.28
N TYR A 227 16.38 -16.52 -4.89
CA TYR A 227 16.93 -15.90 -3.70
C TYR A 227 16.38 -16.55 -2.42
N GLY A 228 15.08 -16.79 -2.35
CA GLY A 228 14.44 -17.49 -1.24
C GLY A 228 14.91 -18.95 -1.11
N GLY A 229 15.11 -19.63 -2.25
CA GLY A 229 15.60 -21.01 -2.35
C GLY A 229 17.10 -21.15 -2.49
N HIS A 230 17.92 -20.08 -2.26
CA HIS A 230 19.35 -20.08 -2.57
C HIS A 230 20.13 -21.20 -1.90
N LEU A 231 19.80 -21.53 -0.66
CA LEU A 231 20.42 -22.65 0.06
C LEU A 231 20.18 -23.99 -0.66
N VAL A 232 18.96 -24.20 -1.19
CA VAL A 232 18.63 -25.42 -1.95
C VAL A 232 19.39 -25.46 -3.26
N VAL A 233 19.44 -24.36 -4.01
CA VAL A 233 20.21 -24.26 -5.25
C VAL A 233 21.68 -24.63 -5.00
N LYS A 234 22.27 -24.10 -3.93
CA LYS A 234 23.66 -24.42 -3.53
C LYS A 234 23.84 -25.86 -3.11
N ALA A 235 22.93 -26.40 -2.29
CA ALA A 235 23.00 -27.77 -1.78
C ALA A 235 22.94 -28.81 -2.91
N PHE A 236 22.22 -28.52 -4.00
CA PHE A 236 22.07 -29.43 -5.15
C PHE A 236 22.97 -29.06 -6.34
N GLY A 237 23.83 -28.04 -6.25
CA GLY A 237 24.77 -27.64 -7.31
C GLY A 237 24.05 -27.20 -8.60
N LYS A 238 22.91 -26.51 -8.49
CA LYS A 238 22.04 -26.13 -9.62
C LYS A 238 22.21 -24.69 -10.10
N GLU A 239 23.32 -24.02 -9.74
CA GLU A 239 23.57 -22.60 -10.06
C GLU A 239 23.56 -22.36 -11.57
N GLN A 240 24.16 -23.28 -12.35
CA GLN A 240 24.23 -23.09 -13.80
C GLN A 240 22.88 -23.23 -14.47
N ASP A 241 22.04 -24.17 -14.01
CA ASP A 241 20.68 -24.37 -14.53
C ASP A 241 19.84 -23.10 -14.30
N VAL A 242 19.93 -22.52 -13.09
CA VAL A 242 19.25 -21.27 -12.73
C VAL A 242 19.72 -20.09 -13.58
N ILE A 243 21.04 -19.96 -13.81
CA ILE A 243 21.61 -18.91 -14.65
C ILE A 243 21.14 -19.04 -16.10
N ASP A 244 21.08 -20.25 -16.63
CA ASP A 244 20.70 -20.48 -18.03
C ASP A 244 19.19 -20.26 -18.25
N GLU A 245 18.36 -20.58 -17.28
CA GLU A 245 16.94 -20.24 -17.30
C GLU A 245 16.72 -18.72 -17.22
N PHE A 246 17.42 -18.04 -16.30
CA PHE A 246 17.39 -16.58 -16.19
C PHE A 246 17.80 -15.90 -17.49
N LYS A 247 18.88 -16.36 -18.14
CA LYS A 247 19.35 -15.82 -19.43
C LYS A 247 18.26 -15.94 -20.52
N LYS A 248 17.53 -17.05 -20.60
CA LYS A 248 16.43 -17.23 -21.57
C LYS A 248 15.34 -16.17 -21.36
N THR A 249 14.87 -16.01 -20.11
CA THR A 249 13.84 -15.05 -19.75
C THR A 249 14.33 -13.61 -19.98
N ASN A 250 15.58 -13.30 -19.59
CA ASN A 250 16.18 -11.99 -19.75
C ASN A 250 16.40 -11.60 -21.23
N ASN A 251 16.70 -12.56 -22.11
CA ASN A 251 16.83 -12.29 -23.55
C ASN A 251 15.48 -11.86 -24.16
N VAL A 252 14.37 -12.46 -23.75
CA VAL A 252 13.04 -12.02 -24.21
C VAL A 252 12.71 -10.63 -23.68
N LEU A 253 13.02 -10.36 -22.39
CA LEU A 253 12.86 -9.04 -21.81
C LEU A 253 13.71 -8.00 -22.56
N TYR A 254 14.99 -8.28 -22.80
CA TYR A 254 15.88 -7.39 -23.54
C TYR A 254 15.31 -7.03 -24.92
N ASN A 255 14.94 -8.03 -25.72
CA ASN A 255 14.40 -7.80 -27.07
C ASN A 255 13.10 -7.00 -27.06
N SER A 256 12.24 -7.25 -26.10
CA SER A 256 10.96 -6.55 -25.96
C SER A 256 11.17 -5.12 -25.43
N ALA A 257 12.03 -4.95 -24.44
CA ALA A 257 12.36 -3.65 -23.87
C ALA A 257 13.07 -2.75 -24.88
N TRP A 258 14.06 -3.28 -25.63
CA TRP A 258 14.74 -2.52 -26.67
C TRP A 258 13.76 -1.98 -27.73
N LYS A 259 12.88 -2.86 -28.26
CA LYS A 259 11.90 -2.47 -29.28
C LYS A 259 10.85 -1.48 -28.73
N SER A 260 10.40 -1.71 -27.50
CA SER A 260 9.46 -0.82 -26.82
C SER A 260 10.06 0.58 -26.61
N GLN A 261 11.31 0.63 -26.10
CA GLN A 261 12.01 1.89 -25.84
C GLN A 261 12.39 2.62 -27.15
N PHE A 262 12.82 1.90 -28.18
CA PHE A 262 13.13 2.48 -29.49
C PHE A 262 11.90 3.14 -30.10
N LEU A 263 10.76 2.41 -30.18
CA LEU A 263 9.52 2.95 -30.73
C LEU A 263 8.99 4.13 -29.92
N SER A 264 9.00 4.01 -28.60
CA SER A 264 8.56 5.11 -27.73
C SER A 264 9.50 6.31 -27.79
N GLY A 265 10.82 6.07 -27.90
CA GLY A 265 11.84 7.11 -28.05
C GLY A 265 11.73 7.87 -29.37
N MET A 266 11.23 7.24 -30.45
CA MET A 266 10.98 7.91 -31.73
C MET A 266 9.86 8.96 -31.67
N MET A 267 9.00 8.93 -30.64
CA MET A 267 7.86 9.84 -30.54
C MET A 267 8.31 11.31 -30.54
N GLN A 268 9.31 11.66 -29.74
CA GLN A 268 9.80 13.03 -29.64
C GLN A 268 10.45 13.54 -30.93
N PRO A 269 11.39 12.83 -31.60
CA PRO A 269 11.92 13.20 -32.89
C PRO A 269 10.86 13.38 -33.98
N ILE A 270 9.87 12.47 -34.04
CA ILE A 270 8.79 12.56 -35.04
C ILE A 270 7.90 13.78 -34.77
N MET A 271 7.55 14.05 -33.52
CA MET A 271 6.78 15.24 -33.15
C MET A 271 7.55 16.52 -33.47
N THR A 272 8.86 16.54 -33.26
CA THR A 272 9.73 17.66 -33.67
C THR A 272 9.75 17.83 -35.19
N PHE A 273 9.84 16.74 -35.95
CA PHE A 273 9.80 16.79 -37.41
C PHE A 273 8.47 17.34 -37.91
N VAL A 274 7.34 16.86 -37.40
CA VAL A 274 6.00 17.35 -37.74
C VAL A 274 5.86 18.84 -37.37
N GLY A 275 6.36 19.25 -36.22
CA GLY A 275 6.41 20.65 -35.80
C GLY A 275 7.24 21.52 -36.76
N ASN A 276 8.39 20.99 -37.23
CA ASN A 276 9.24 21.70 -38.20
C ASN A 276 8.60 21.81 -39.60
N LEU A 277 7.80 20.81 -40.02
CA LEU A 277 6.98 20.96 -41.24
C LEU A 277 5.98 22.11 -41.09
N GLY A 278 5.33 22.23 -39.95
CA GLY A 278 4.46 23.37 -39.66
C GLY A 278 5.22 24.69 -39.62
N TYR A 279 6.42 24.73 -39.05
CA TYR A 279 7.30 25.89 -39.09
C TYR A 279 7.60 26.34 -40.53
N VAL A 280 7.98 25.41 -41.43
CA VAL A 280 8.25 25.70 -42.83
C VAL A 280 7.00 26.26 -43.51
N GLY A 281 5.83 25.63 -43.33
CA GLY A 281 4.57 26.10 -43.87
C GLY A 281 4.21 27.53 -43.42
N VAL A 282 4.41 27.80 -42.11
CA VAL A 282 4.19 29.14 -41.53
C VAL A 282 5.22 30.15 -42.04
N ALA A 283 6.49 29.76 -42.18
CA ALA A 283 7.51 30.68 -42.70
C ALA A 283 7.24 31.09 -44.15
N ILE A 284 6.85 30.15 -45.02
CA ILE A 284 6.52 30.41 -46.42
C ILE A 284 5.27 31.30 -46.54
N SER A 285 4.18 30.90 -45.86
CA SER A 285 2.91 31.66 -45.89
C SER A 285 3.06 33.02 -45.22
N GLY A 286 3.82 33.09 -44.13
CA GLY A 286 4.13 34.33 -43.42
C GLY A 286 4.95 35.31 -44.25
N ALA A 287 5.99 34.82 -44.96
CA ALA A 287 6.77 35.66 -45.89
C ALA A 287 5.91 36.21 -47.00
N PHE A 288 5.03 35.40 -47.61
CA PHE A 288 4.10 35.87 -48.64
C PHE A 288 3.14 36.95 -48.11
N LEU A 289 2.56 36.78 -46.94
CA LEU A 289 1.67 37.76 -46.31
C LEU A 289 2.40 39.02 -45.87
N ALA A 290 3.65 38.92 -45.45
CA ALA A 290 4.48 40.08 -45.10
C ALA A 290 4.87 40.92 -46.30
N ILE A 291 5.21 40.30 -47.44
CA ILE A 291 5.49 41.00 -48.70
C ILE A 291 4.23 41.76 -49.17
N ASN A 292 3.04 41.21 -48.97
CA ASN A 292 1.78 41.86 -49.28
C ASN A 292 1.35 42.90 -48.20
N GLY A 293 2.17 43.15 -47.20
CA GLY A 293 1.89 44.14 -46.13
C GLY A 293 0.76 43.77 -45.18
N THR A 294 0.29 42.50 -45.16
CA THR A 294 -0.82 42.05 -44.32
C THR A 294 -0.40 41.77 -42.91
N ILE A 295 0.84 41.30 -42.68
CA ILE A 295 1.44 41.02 -41.37
C ILE A 295 2.86 41.59 -41.32
N THR A 296 3.40 41.71 -40.09
CA THR A 296 4.77 42.21 -39.85
C THR A 296 5.77 41.06 -39.71
N ILE A 297 7.06 41.35 -39.82
CA ILE A 297 8.15 40.38 -39.53
C ILE A 297 8.06 39.86 -38.09
N GLY A 298 7.70 40.73 -37.16
CA GLY A 298 7.49 40.35 -35.74
C GLY A 298 6.30 39.42 -35.56
N ASP A 299 5.25 39.53 -36.36
CA ASP A 299 4.12 38.60 -36.34
C ASP A 299 4.53 37.20 -36.80
N ILE A 300 5.42 37.09 -37.79
CA ILE A 300 5.98 35.80 -38.24
C ILE A 300 6.75 35.15 -37.09
N GLN A 301 7.62 35.90 -36.40
CA GLN A 301 8.38 35.41 -35.24
C GLN A 301 7.46 34.96 -34.12
N ALA A 302 6.46 35.75 -33.76
CA ALA A 302 5.47 35.40 -32.75
C ALA A 302 4.73 34.10 -33.13
N PHE A 303 4.31 33.99 -34.38
CA PHE A 303 3.60 32.84 -34.90
C PHE A 303 4.43 31.56 -34.88
N ILE A 304 5.70 31.61 -35.21
CA ILE A 304 6.67 30.49 -35.08
C ILE A 304 6.74 30.00 -33.63
N THR A 305 6.78 30.93 -32.69
CA THR A 305 6.78 30.61 -31.26
C THR A 305 5.47 29.94 -30.85
N TYR A 306 4.34 30.41 -31.38
CA TYR A 306 3.03 29.81 -31.11
C TYR A 306 2.90 28.41 -31.70
N VAL A 307 3.44 28.10 -32.85
CA VAL A 307 3.47 26.73 -33.41
C VAL A 307 4.18 25.77 -32.45
N LYS A 308 5.34 26.18 -31.90
CA LYS A 308 6.06 25.38 -30.91
C LYS A 308 5.24 25.19 -29.63
N ASN A 309 4.66 26.29 -29.11
CA ASN A 309 3.84 26.26 -27.89
C ASN A 309 2.50 25.51 -28.07
N PHE A 310 2.07 25.28 -29.32
CA PHE A 310 0.89 24.49 -29.64
C PHE A 310 1.16 22.99 -29.71
N THR A 311 2.30 22.60 -30.29
CA THR A 311 2.64 21.16 -30.44
C THR A 311 3.10 20.50 -29.16
N GLN A 312 3.76 21.20 -28.25
CA GLN A 312 4.27 20.67 -26.99
C GLN A 312 3.16 20.13 -26.05
N PRO A 313 2.05 20.88 -25.80
CA PRO A 313 0.96 20.39 -24.95
C PRO A 313 0.29 19.10 -25.44
N ILE A 314 0.30 18.83 -26.76
CA ILE A 314 -0.30 17.59 -27.31
C ILE A 314 0.38 16.35 -26.76
N ALA A 315 1.73 16.33 -26.77
CA ALA A 315 2.50 15.23 -26.22
C ALA A 315 2.31 15.12 -24.69
N GLN A 316 2.24 16.26 -24.00
CA GLN A 316 2.01 16.31 -22.56
C GLN A 316 0.64 15.77 -22.15
N ILE A 317 -0.44 16.10 -22.86
CA ILE A 317 -1.79 15.57 -22.58
C ILE A 317 -1.82 14.05 -22.74
N ALA A 318 -1.16 13.50 -23.76
CA ALA A 318 -1.06 12.06 -23.95
C ALA A 318 -0.35 11.37 -22.74
N GLN A 319 0.72 11.97 -22.25
CA GLN A 319 1.46 11.47 -21.09
C GLN A 319 0.63 11.57 -19.78
N VAL A 320 -0.05 12.69 -19.57
CA VAL A 320 -0.94 12.93 -18.44
C VAL A 320 -2.09 11.90 -18.40
N THR A 321 -2.64 11.51 -19.55
CA THR A 321 -3.73 10.53 -19.62
C THR A 321 -3.31 9.19 -19.02
N ASN A 322 -2.11 8.71 -19.31
CA ASN A 322 -1.58 7.47 -18.73
C ASN A 322 -1.37 7.58 -17.21
N MET A 323 -0.81 8.71 -16.76
CA MET A 323 -0.61 8.98 -15.34
C MET A 323 -1.94 9.08 -14.59
N MET A 324 -2.96 9.73 -15.16
CA MET A 324 -4.31 9.78 -14.59
C MET A 324 -4.93 8.39 -14.44
N GLN A 325 -4.73 7.48 -15.41
CA GLN A 325 -5.23 6.11 -15.28
C GLN A 325 -4.59 5.38 -14.11
N SER A 326 -3.26 5.46 -13.95
CA SER A 326 -2.55 4.86 -12.81
C SER A 326 -2.97 5.47 -11.48
N MET A 327 -3.12 6.80 -11.43
CA MET A 327 -3.60 7.53 -10.27
C MET A 327 -5.02 7.09 -9.88
N MET A 328 -5.94 6.96 -10.85
CA MET A 328 -7.31 6.51 -10.58
C MET A 328 -7.36 5.06 -10.11
N ALA A 329 -6.55 4.16 -10.66
CA ALA A 329 -6.47 2.78 -10.18
C ALA A 329 -5.95 2.71 -8.73
N ALA A 330 -4.94 3.51 -8.39
CA ALA A 330 -4.45 3.62 -7.02
C ALA A 330 -5.51 4.21 -6.07
N ALA A 331 -6.20 5.28 -6.49
CA ALA A 331 -7.28 5.89 -5.73
C ALA A 331 -8.46 4.91 -5.50
N GLU A 332 -8.83 4.11 -6.51
CA GLU A 332 -9.87 3.09 -6.42
C GLU A 332 -9.54 2.08 -5.32
N ARG A 333 -8.32 1.52 -5.31
CA ARG A 333 -7.87 0.56 -4.27
C ARG A 333 -7.85 1.16 -2.88
N VAL A 334 -7.42 2.43 -2.75
CA VAL A 334 -7.45 3.14 -1.46
C VAL A 334 -8.88 3.34 -0.97
N PHE A 335 -9.79 3.79 -1.84
CA PHE A 335 -11.19 4.00 -1.45
C PHE A 335 -11.93 2.68 -1.20
N GLU A 336 -11.67 1.62 -1.99
CA GLU A 336 -12.19 0.27 -1.71
C GLU A 336 -11.81 -0.15 -0.30
N PHE A 337 -10.53 0.04 0.10
CA PHE A 337 -10.10 -0.29 1.45
C PHE A 337 -10.80 0.55 2.53
N LEU A 338 -10.92 1.86 2.31
CA LEU A 338 -11.56 2.76 3.28
C LEU A 338 -13.09 2.50 3.43
N GLU A 339 -13.71 1.89 2.42
CA GLU A 339 -15.13 1.55 2.39
C GLU A 339 -15.42 0.11 2.86
N GLU A 340 -14.39 -0.73 3.09
CA GLU A 340 -14.59 -2.08 3.64
C GLU A 340 -15.27 -2.04 5.00
N GLU A 341 -16.03 -3.09 5.31
CA GLU A 341 -16.73 -3.23 6.59
C GLU A 341 -15.73 -3.34 7.75
N GLU A 342 -16.00 -2.63 8.83
CA GLU A 342 -15.22 -2.67 10.06
C GLU A 342 -15.82 -3.68 11.05
N GLU A 343 -15.01 -4.15 12.02
CA GLU A 343 -15.54 -4.89 13.16
C GLU A 343 -16.45 -3.98 14.02
N ASP A 344 -17.57 -4.52 14.46
CA ASP A 344 -18.39 -3.87 15.49
C ASP A 344 -17.60 -3.84 16.81
N GLN A 345 -17.07 -2.67 17.15
CA GLN A 345 -16.24 -2.50 18.36
C GLN A 345 -17.09 -2.24 19.62
N ILE A 346 -18.24 -1.62 19.45
CA ILE A 346 -19.10 -1.12 20.53
C ILE A 346 -20.43 -1.85 20.46
N THR A 347 -20.86 -2.39 21.59
CA THR A 347 -22.16 -3.06 21.78
C THR A 347 -23.14 -2.07 22.42
N GLU A 348 -24.42 -2.14 22.05
CA GLU A 348 -25.49 -1.41 22.75
C GLU A 348 -25.64 -1.98 24.19
N ASN A 349 -25.47 -1.15 25.20
CA ASN A 349 -25.52 -1.55 26.63
C ASN A 349 -24.49 -2.64 26.99
N PRO A 350 -23.18 -2.37 26.87
CA PRO A 350 -22.16 -3.37 27.11
C PRO A 350 -22.12 -3.83 28.57
N VAL A 351 -21.90 -5.11 28.76
CA VAL A 351 -21.59 -5.68 30.09
C VAL A 351 -20.19 -5.22 30.49
N PRO A 352 -19.99 -4.63 31.68
CA PRO A 352 -18.66 -4.22 32.13
C PRO A 352 -17.78 -5.44 32.39
N ILE A 353 -16.53 -5.36 32.00
CA ILE A 353 -15.51 -6.39 32.24
C ILE A 353 -14.77 -6.10 33.54
N GLU A 354 -15.46 -6.24 34.68
CA GLU A 354 -14.86 -6.09 35.99
C GLU A 354 -14.93 -7.43 36.74
N ASN A 355 -13.83 -7.83 37.39
CA ASN A 355 -13.75 -9.04 38.21
C ASN A 355 -14.13 -10.35 37.48
N VAL A 356 -13.64 -10.52 36.26
CA VAL A 356 -13.86 -11.73 35.46
C VAL A 356 -13.32 -12.97 36.23
N LYS A 357 -14.19 -13.95 36.50
CA LYS A 357 -13.85 -15.21 37.13
C LYS A 357 -13.27 -16.22 36.15
N GLY A 358 -13.67 -16.10 34.86
CA GLY A 358 -13.20 -16.94 33.79
C GLY A 358 -13.97 -18.25 33.61
N VAL A 359 -15.26 -18.28 33.95
CA VAL A 359 -16.16 -19.38 33.56
C VAL A 359 -16.49 -19.22 32.10
N VAL A 360 -16.28 -20.25 31.27
CA VAL A 360 -16.56 -20.22 29.84
C VAL A 360 -17.52 -21.33 29.46
N ASP A 361 -18.65 -20.92 28.83
CA ASP A 361 -19.67 -21.84 28.35
C ASP A 361 -19.78 -21.77 26.82
N PHE A 362 -19.85 -22.92 26.19
CA PHE A 362 -20.17 -23.07 24.78
C PHE A 362 -21.50 -23.80 24.67
N GLU A 363 -22.48 -23.16 24.05
CA GLU A 363 -23.83 -23.67 23.91
C GLU A 363 -24.20 -23.78 22.43
N HIS A 364 -24.29 -25.01 21.93
CA HIS A 364 -24.66 -25.33 20.53
C HIS A 364 -23.91 -24.50 19.46
N VAL A 365 -22.58 -24.35 19.65
CA VAL A 365 -21.76 -23.51 18.78
C VAL A 365 -21.55 -24.13 17.41
N HIS A 366 -21.96 -23.41 16.37
CA HIS A 366 -21.69 -23.75 14.97
C HIS A 366 -20.89 -22.63 14.33
N PHE A 367 -19.87 -22.99 13.57
CA PHE A 367 -19.05 -22.01 12.86
C PHE A 367 -18.37 -22.59 11.61
N GLY A 368 -18.34 -21.79 10.56
CA GLY A 368 -17.56 -22.00 9.35
C GLY A 368 -17.13 -20.65 8.75
N TYR A 369 -15.92 -20.58 8.21
CA TYR A 369 -15.42 -19.38 7.52
C TYR A 369 -16.21 -19.04 6.27
N ASN A 370 -16.80 -20.09 5.64
CA ASN A 370 -17.73 -19.98 4.53
C ASN A 370 -19.03 -20.71 4.90
N PRO A 371 -20.19 -20.22 4.45
CA PRO A 371 -21.49 -20.86 4.76
C PRO A 371 -21.59 -22.33 4.39
N ASP A 372 -20.86 -22.73 3.33
CA ASP A 372 -20.91 -24.10 2.79
C ASP A 372 -19.91 -25.07 3.47
N ASN A 373 -19.07 -24.58 4.38
CA ASN A 373 -18.03 -25.39 5.05
C ASN A 373 -18.04 -25.15 6.55
N ILE A 374 -18.80 -25.93 7.29
CA ILE A 374 -18.89 -25.90 8.74
C ILE A 374 -17.64 -26.59 9.30
N ILE A 375 -16.88 -25.90 10.16
CA ILE A 375 -15.66 -26.37 10.79
C ILE A 375 -15.90 -26.76 12.25
N VAL A 376 -16.80 -26.07 12.94
CA VAL A 376 -17.24 -26.39 14.30
C VAL A 376 -18.72 -26.70 14.23
N ASN A 377 -19.13 -27.90 14.71
CA ASN A 377 -20.50 -28.38 14.56
C ASN A 377 -21.03 -28.85 15.93
N ASP A 378 -22.05 -28.16 16.41
CA ASP A 378 -22.72 -28.42 17.71
C ASP A 378 -21.74 -28.58 18.90
N PHE A 379 -20.79 -27.64 19.01
CA PHE A 379 -19.81 -27.69 20.08
C PHE A 379 -20.43 -27.23 21.40
N ASN A 380 -20.44 -28.14 22.39
CA ASN A 380 -21.01 -27.91 23.73
C ASN A 380 -19.96 -28.19 24.81
N ALA A 381 -19.63 -27.20 25.63
CA ALA A 381 -18.66 -27.36 26.70
C ALA A 381 -18.89 -26.36 27.83
N HIS A 382 -18.66 -26.81 29.06
CA HIS A 382 -18.62 -25.97 30.26
C HIS A 382 -17.24 -26.05 30.88
N VAL A 383 -16.59 -24.90 31.06
CA VAL A 383 -15.25 -24.77 31.65
C VAL A 383 -15.35 -23.90 32.89
N LYS A 384 -14.96 -24.45 34.04
CA LYS A 384 -15.01 -23.78 35.35
C LYS A 384 -13.88 -22.77 35.50
N ALA A 385 -14.08 -21.76 36.35
CA ALA A 385 -13.02 -20.83 36.73
C ALA A 385 -11.79 -21.55 37.26
N GLY A 386 -10.62 -21.20 36.78
CA GLY A 386 -9.33 -21.81 37.18
C GLY A 386 -9.07 -23.19 36.59
N GLN A 387 -9.93 -23.73 35.74
CA GLN A 387 -9.77 -25.04 35.11
C GLN A 387 -8.80 -24.98 33.91
N GLN A 388 -7.93 -25.98 33.83
CA GLN A 388 -7.03 -26.19 32.69
C GLN A 388 -7.64 -27.21 31.71
N VAL A 389 -7.95 -26.78 30.50
CA VAL A 389 -8.56 -27.60 29.45
C VAL A 389 -7.60 -27.77 28.28
N ALA A 390 -7.24 -29.02 28.00
CA ALA A 390 -6.45 -29.36 26.82
C ALA A 390 -7.37 -29.70 25.64
N ILE A 391 -7.14 -29.06 24.50
CA ILE A 391 -7.83 -29.34 23.24
C ILE A 391 -6.87 -30.11 22.33
N VAL A 392 -7.22 -31.37 22.03
CA VAL A 392 -6.39 -32.28 21.22
C VAL A 392 -7.19 -32.76 20.01
N GLY A 393 -6.50 -33.24 18.98
CA GLY A 393 -7.12 -33.78 17.77
C GLY A 393 -6.21 -33.65 16.55
N PRO A 394 -6.54 -34.28 15.43
CA PRO A 394 -5.75 -34.21 14.20
C PRO A 394 -5.71 -32.79 13.62
N THR A 395 -4.79 -32.57 12.67
CA THR A 395 -4.73 -31.32 11.91
C THR A 395 -6.05 -31.10 11.17
N GLY A 396 -6.60 -29.89 11.24
CA GLY A 396 -7.91 -29.59 10.63
C GLY A 396 -9.13 -29.89 11.51
N ALA A 397 -8.96 -30.44 12.72
CA ALA A 397 -10.08 -30.74 13.63
C ALA A 397 -10.83 -29.50 14.17
N GLY A 398 -10.35 -28.27 13.93
CA GLY A 398 -10.99 -27.03 14.38
C GLY A 398 -10.35 -26.40 15.64
N LYS A 399 -9.23 -26.92 16.15
CA LYS A 399 -8.57 -26.42 17.38
C LYS A 399 -8.27 -24.91 17.35
N THR A 400 -7.56 -24.44 16.32
CA THR A 400 -7.22 -23.00 16.16
C THR A 400 -8.47 -22.15 15.92
N THR A 401 -9.51 -22.73 15.30
CA THR A 401 -10.79 -22.04 15.11
C THR A 401 -11.46 -21.73 16.45
N MET A 402 -11.40 -22.65 17.41
CA MET A 402 -11.93 -22.43 18.77
C MET A 402 -11.25 -21.24 19.46
N VAL A 403 -9.93 -21.10 19.32
CA VAL A 403 -9.18 -19.93 19.83
C VAL A 403 -9.68 -18.64 19.20
N LYS A 404 -9.85 -18.63 17.87
CA LYS A 404 -10.34 -17.45 17.15
C LYS A 404 -11.74 -17.04 17.58
N LEU A 405 -12.60 -18.01 17.91
CA LEU A 405 -13.95 -17.76 18.43
C LEU A 405 -13.92 -17.23 19.87
N LEU A 406 -13.09 -17.78 20.75
CA LEU A 406 -12.90 -17.29 22.11
C LEU A 406 -12.42 -15.84 22.16
N MET A 407 -11.44 -15.49 21.32
CA MET A 407 -10.94 -14.13 21.18
C MET A 407 -11.91 -13.20 20.44
N ARG A 408 -13.06 -13.73 20.00
CA ARG A 408 -14.03 -13.02 19.17
C ARG A 408 -13.36 -12.34 17.96
N PHE A 409 -12.39 -13.03 17.31
CA PHE A 409 -11.89 -12.63 15.99
C PHE A 409 -12.92 -12.94 14.89
N TYR A 410 -13.83 -13.88 15.19
CA TYR A 410 -14.99 -14.22 14.41
C TYR A 410 -16.19 -14.39 15.36
N ASP A 411 -17.36 -13.99 14.92
CA ASP A 411 -18.60 -14.29 15.61
C ASP A 411 -19.12 -15.67 15.15
N VAL A 412 -19.75 -16.42 16.07
CA VAL A 412 -20.36 -17.72 15.74
C VAL A 412 -21.53 -17.57 14.77
N ASN A 413 -21.71 -18.58 13.88
CA ASN A 413 -22.83 -18.59 12.94
C ASN A 413 -24.17 -18.90 13.66
N SER A 414 -24.17 -19.82 14.63
CA SER A 414 -25.28 -20.08 15.56
C SER A 414 -24.75 -20.64 16.88
N GLY A 415 -25.63 -20.66 17.90
CA GLY A 415 -25.24 -20.95 19.26
C GLY A 415 -24.62 -19.74 19.97
N GLU A 416 -24.05 -19.95 21.13
CA GLU A 416 -23.50 -18.91 21.99
C GLU A 416 -22.20 -19.35 22.65
N ILE A 417 -21.28 -18.39 22.84
CA ILE A 417 -20.14 -18.52 23.75
C ILE A 417 -20.32 -17.48 24.83
N LYS A 418 -20.27 -17.93 26.07
CA LYS A 418 -20.47 -17.07 27.25
C LYS A 418 -19.20 -16.99 28.09
N LEU A 419 -18.96 -15.81 28.65
CA LEU A 419 -17.95 -15.57 29.68
C LEU A 419 -18.67 -15.10 30.93
N ASP A 420 -18.51 -15.84 32.04
CA ASP A 420 -19.19 -15.61 33.33
C ASP A 420 -20.73 -15.44 33.19
N GLY A 421 -21.35 -16.23 32.30
CA GLY A 421 -22.80 -16.26 32.06
C GLY A 421 -23.33 -15.22 31.05
N HIS A 422 -22.50 -14.31 30.54
CA HIS A 422 -22.88 -13.34 29.52
C HIS A 422 -22.31 -13.72 28.15
N ASN A 423 -23.11 -13.52 27.09
CA ASN A 423 -22.65 -13.79 25.72
C ASN A 423 -21.44 -12.90 25.37
N LEU A 424 -20.43 -13.43 24.65
CA LEU A 424 -19.29 -12.62 24.21
C LEU A 424 -19.70 -11.41 23.37
N LYS A 425 -20.87 -11.45 22.72
CA LYS A 425 -21.43 -10.33 21.94
C LYS A 425 -21.93 -9.18 22.81
N ASP A 426 -22.21 -9.43 24.10
CA ASP A 426 -22.71 -8.41 25.04
C ASP A 426 -21.57 -7.51 25.57
N TYR A 427 -20.32 -7.87 25.33
CA TYR A 427 -19.16 -7.08 25.72
C TYR A 427 -18.67 -6.19 24.58
N ASN A 428 -18.08 -5.04 24.91
CA ASN A 428 -17.26 -4.30 23.97
C ASN A 428 -16.05 -5.15 23.56
N ARG A 429 -15.80 -5.27 22.26
CA ARG A 429 -14.81 -6.21 21.71
C ARG A 429 -13.38 -5.97 22.27
N ASN A 430 -12.98 -4.70 22.41
CA ASN A 430 -11.68 -4.35 22.94
C ASN A 430 -11.53 -4.69 24.43
N GLU A 431 -12.60 -4.46 25.22
CA GLU A 431 -12.61 -4.78 26.64
C GLU A 431 -12.63 -6.29 26.85
N LEU A 432 -13.41 -7.04 26.05
CA LEU A 432 -13.44 -8.49 26.06
C LEU A 432 -12.02 -9.09 25.86
N ARG A 433 -11.27 -8.58 24.90
CA ARG A 433 -9.90 -9.05 24.61
C ARG A 433 -8.94 -8.81 25.78
N ASN A 434 -9.20 -7.83 26.65
CA ASN A 434 -8.42 -7.62 27.88
C ASN A 434 -8.65 -8.70 28.94
N ALA A 435 -9.72 -9.49 28.85
CA ALA A 435 -9.94 -10.64 29.75
C ALA A 435 -9.15 -11.88 29.29
N PHE A 436 -8.67 -11.92 28.06
CA PHE A 436 -7.96 -13.04 27.48
C PHE A 436 -6.48 -12.72 27.28
N GLY A 437 -5.60 -13.59 27.77
CA GLY A 437 -4.18 -13.61 27.42
C GLY A 437 -3.89 -14.70 26.40
N MET A 438 -2.93 -14.47 25.50
CA MET A 438 -2.58 -15.44 24.48
C MET A 438 -1.08 -15.61 24.32
N VAL A 439 -0.63 -16.87 24.29
CA VAL A 439 0.73 -17.25 23.89
C VAL A 439 0.61 -18.08 22.63
N LEU A 440 1.05 -17.50 21.50
CA LEU A 440 0.97 -18.13 20.17
C LEU A 440 2.16 -19.03 19.90
N GLN A 441 1.97 -19.96 18.98
CA GLN A 441 3.03 -20.79 18.40
C GLN A 441 4.11 -19.93 17.74
N ASP A 442 3.70 -18.98 16.88
CA ASP A 442 4.59 -18.01 16.27
C ASP A 442 4.76 -16.82 17.20
N THR A 443 5.90 -16.80 17.90
CA THR A 443 6.23 -15.73 18.84
C THR A 443 6.61 -14.46 18.12
N TRP A 444 5.80 -13.40 18.28
CA TRP A 444 6.08 -12.09 17.73
C TRP A 444 6.63 -11.12 18.78
N LEU A 445 7.80 -10.55 18.50
CA LEU A 445 8.40 -9.49 19.30
C LEU A 445 8.65 -8.27 18.40
N PHE A 446 8.45 -7.09 18.97
CA PHE A 446 8.67 -5.84 18.27
C PHE A 446 10.15 -5.45 18.32
N LYS A 447 10.61 -4.71 17.29
CA LYS A 447 11.90 -4.03 17.35
C LYS A 447 11.88 -3.03 18.51
N GLY A 448 12.89 -3.10 19.38
CA GLY A 448 13.00 -2.30 20.59
C GLY A 448 13.63 -3.09 21.74
N SER A 449 13.68 -2.50 22.93
CA SER A 449 14.28 -3.15 24.09
C SER A 449 13.49 -4.37 24.57
N ILE A 450 14.16 -5.29 25.24
CA ILE A 450 13.50 -6.43 25.92
C ILE A 450 12.52 -5.92 26.98
N MET A 451 12.88 -4.85 27.70
CA MET A 451 12.03 -4.20 28.70
C MET A 451 10.67 -3.80 28.11
N GLU A 452 10.70 -3.05 26.98
CA GLU A 452 9.48 -2.60 26.30
C GLU A 452 8.67 -3.76 25.72
N ASN A 453 9.33 -4.80 25.20
CA ASN A 453 8.66 -5.98 24.69
C ASN A 453 7.88 -6.75 25.76
N ILE A 454 8.39 -6.85 26.97
CA ILE A 454 7.66 -7.46 28.10
C ILE A 454 6.57 -6.50 28.59
N ARG A 455 6.89 -5.19 28.74
CA ARG A 455 5.94 -4.14 29.16
C ARG A 455 4.74 -4.00 28.24
N TYR A 456 4.84 -4.46 26.98
CA TYR A 456 3.71 -4.49 26.05
C TYR A 456 2.48 -5.25 26.61
N GLY A 457 2.65 -6.18 27.55
CA GLY A 457 1.54 -6.85 28.24
C GLY A 457 0.73 -5.92 29.13
N ARG A 458 1.37 -4.90 29.74
CA ARG A 458 0.75 -3.85 30.55
C ARG A 458 1.63 -2.60 30.51
N LEU A 459 1.22 -1.59 29.74
CA LEU A 459 2.04 -0.43 29.38
C LEU A 459 2.39 0.48 30.55
N ASP A 460 1.59 0.48 31.62
CA ASP A 460 1.78 1.25 32.86
C ASP A 460 2.61 0.50 33.93
N ALA A 461 3.08 -0.71 33.63
CA ALA A 461 3.88 -1.51 34.55
C ALA A 461 5.25 -0.85 34.84
N THR A 462 5.66 -0.93 36.11
CA THR A 462 7.00 -0.47 36.54
C THR A 462 8.10 -1.42 36.09
N ASP A 463 9.36 -0.97 36.11
CA ASP A 463 10.50 -1.80 35.74
C ASP A 463 10.63 -3.02 36.70
N GLU A 464 10.28 -2.84 37.97
CA GLU A 464 10.31 -3.91 38.98
C GLU A 464 9.27 -4.98 38.66
N GLU A 465 8.06 -4.61 38.24
CA GLU A 465 7.00 -5.54 37.83
C GLU A 465 7.40 -6.31 36.57
N VAL A 466 8.01 -5.64 35.58
CA VAL A 466 8.55 -6.27 34.36
C VAL A 466 9.63 -7.30 34.73
N ILE A 467 10.55 -6.94 35.63
CA ILE A 467 11.61 -7.84 36.10
C ILE A 467 11.01 -9.02 36.90
N ALA A 468 9.98 -8.80 37.71
CA ALA A 468 9.29 -9.85 38.44
C ALA A 468 8.60 -10.83 37.47
N ALA A 469 7.91 -10.35 36.46
CA ALA A 469 7.31 -11.17 35.41
C ALA A 469 8.37 -11.99 34.64
N ALA A 470 9.50 -11.37 34.28
CA ALA A 470 10.60 -12.06 33.63
C ALA A 470 11.24 -13.16 34.51
N LYS A 471 11.32 -12.94 35.82
CA LYS A 471 11.77 -13.99 36.80
C LYS A 471 10.78 -15.14 36.82
N SER A 472 9.49 -14.87 36.90
CA SER A 472 8.42 -15.88 36.91
C SER A 472 8.38 -16.69 35.61
N ALA A 473 8.70 -16.08 34.47
CA ALA A 473 8.83 -16.74 33.18
C ALA A 473 10.19 -17.47 33.01
N HIS A 474 11.09 -17.46 33.98
CA HIS A 474 12.47 -17.94 33.85
C HIS A 474 13.31 -17.25 32.76
N ALA A 475 12.91 -16.05 32.31
CA ALA A 475 13.62 -15.26 31.32
C ALA A 475 14.77 -14.41 31.89
N HIS A 476 14.69 -14.02 33.18
CA HIS A 476 15.62 -13.07 33.80
C HIS A 476 17.09 -13.47 33.66
N HIS A 477 17.40 -14.78 33.83
CA HIS A 477 18.79 -15.23 33.78
C HIS A 477 19.44 -14.99 32.42
N PHE A 478 18.80 -15.41 31.34
CA PHE A 478 19.37 -15.17 29.99
C PHE A 478 19.42 -13.69 29.63
N ILE A 479 18.38 -12.89 30.04
CA ILE A 479 18.38 -11.45 29.81
C ILE A 479 19.63 -10.81 30.40
N LYS A 480 20.01 -11.19 31.62
CA LYS A 480 21.21 -10.69 32.29
C LYS A 480 22.53 -11.09 31.61
N THR A 481 22.53 -12.12 30.76
CA THR A 481 23.73 -12.51 29.99
C THR A 481 23.90 -11.73 28.70
N LEU A 482 22.87 -10.99 28.28
CA LEU A 482 22.92 -10.16 27.07
C LEU A 482 23.60 -8.81 27.35
N PRO A 483 24.30 -8.22 26.37
CA PRO A 483 24.87 -6.89 26.49
C PRO A 483 23.79 -5.85 26.80
N GLY A 484 23.87 -5.14 27.93
CA GLY A 484 22.85 -4.18 28.35
C GLY A 484 21.63 -4.79 29.06
N GLY A 485 21.52 -6.12 29.14
CA GLY A 485 20.44 -6.80 29.88
C GLY A 485 19.05 -6.49 29.33
N TYR A 486 18.20 -5.84 30.11
CA TYR A 486 16.84 -5.47 29.71
C TYR A 486 16.77 -4.38 28.62
N ASP A 487 17.83 -3.59 28.47
CA ASP A 487 17.95 -2.56 27.42
C ASP A 487 18.50 -3.14 26.10
N PHE A 488 18.72 -4.46 26.03
CA PHE A 488 19.14 -5.12 24.80
C PHE A 488 18.09 -4.93 23.70
N GLU A 489 18.54 -4.38 22.56
CA GLU A 489 17.70 -4.08 21.39
C GLU A 489 17.45 -5.34 20.56
N LEU A 490 16.19 -5.72 20.42
CA LEU A 490 15.75 -6.75 19.48
C LEU A 490 15.66 -6.16 18.06
N ASN A 491 16.12 -6.91 17.06
CA ASN A 491 15.97 -6.53 15.66
C ASN A 491 14.52 -6.78 15.15
N GLU A 492 14.22 -6.42 13.90
CA GLU A 492 12.86 -6.48 13.34
C GLU A 492 12.22 -7.87 13.37
N GLU A 493 13.03 -8.94 13.31
CA GLU A 493 12.56 -10.34 13.34
C GLU A 493 12.89 -11.03 14.67
N ALA A 494 13.49 -10.30 15.63
CA ALA A 494 14.04 -10.84 16.86
C ALA A 494 14.96 -12.06 16.62
N SER A 495 15.67 -12.08 15.47
CA SER A 495 16.57 -13.18 15.08
C SER A 495 17.89 -13.16 15.87
N ASN A 496 18.17 -12.08 16.60
CA ASN A 496 19.31 -11.94 17.51
C ASN A 496 19.12 -12.60 18.87
N VAL A 497 17.99 -13.29 19.08
CA VAL A 497 17.72 -14.18 20.23
C VAL A 497 17.16 -15.53 19.74
N SER A 498 17.39 -16.61 20.51
CA SER A 498 16.94 -17.95 20.11
C SER A 498 15.40 -18.09 20.16
N ALA A 499 14.85 -19.10 19.47
CA ALA A 499 13.42 -19.38 19.48
C ALA A 499 12.87 -19.58 20.91
N GLY A 500 13.58 -20.34 21.75
CA GLY A 500 13.19 -20.54 23.15
C GLY A 500 13.28 -19.25 23.99
N GLN A 501 14.28 -18.40 23.75
CA GLN A 501 14.38 -17.10 24.40
C GLN A 501 13.21 -16.18 23.99
N ARG A 502 12.82 -16.16 22.71
CA ARG A 502 11.62 -15.43 22.25
C ARG A 502 10.38 -15.92 22.97
N GLN A 503 10.21 -17.24 23.14
CA GLN A 503 9.06 -17.80 23.82
C GLN A 503 9.03 -17.42 25.30
N LEU A 504 10.18 -17.44 26.02
CA LEU A 504 10.26 -16.96 27.40
C LEU A 504 9.87 -15.48 27.54
N LEU A 505 10.23 -14.63 26.57
CA LEU A 505 9.82 -13.21 26.58
C LEU A 505 8.31 -13.05 26.36
N THR A 506 7.69 -13.85 25.48
CA THR A 506 6.23 -13.80 25.28
C THR A 506 5.48 -14.34 26.49
N ILE A 507 6.01 -15.36 27.18
CA ILE A 507 5.46 -15.83 28.45
C ILE A 507 5.56 -14.74 29.53
N ALA A 508 6.70 -14.05 29.63
CA ALA A 508 6.87 -12.93 30.57
C ALA A 508 5.85 -11.79 30.29
N ARG A 509 5.62 -11.47 29.01
CA ARG A 509 4.58 -10.53 28.58
C ARG A 509 3.18 -10.96 29.04
N ALA A 510 2.84 -12.23 28.88
CA ALA A 510 1.55 -12.78 29.28
C ALA A 510 1.38 -12.84 30.81
N ILE A 511 2.44 -13.13 31.57
CA ILE A 511 2.44 -13.08 33.04
C ILE A 511 2.20 -11.65 33.53
N LEU A 512 2.85 -10.65 32.88
CA LEU A 512 2.70 -9.25 33.24
C LEU A 512 1.29 -8.71 32.97
N ALA A 513 0.65 -9.19 31.88
CA ALA A 513 -0.71 -8.82 31.51
C ALA A 513 -1.77 -9.28 32.53
N ASP A 514 -1.51 -10.38 33.24
CA ASP A 514 -2.33 -10.95 34.32
C ASP A 514 -3.81 -11.20 33.98
N ASN A 515 -4.07 -11.69 32.76
CA ASN A 515 -5.42 -11.96 32.28
C ASN A 515 -6.03 -13.19 32.97
N PRO A 516 -7.35 -13.18 33.30
CA PRO A 516 -8.03 -14.30 34.00
C PRO A 516 -8.22 -15.55 33.14
N VAL A 517 -8.30 -15.40 31.81
CA VAL A 517 -8.41 -16.52 30.85
C VAL A 517 -7.20 -16.53 29.94
N MET A 518 -6.54 -17.69 29.85
CA MET A 518 -5.34 -17.87 29.04
C MET A 518 -5.59 -18.84 27.89
N ILE A 519 -5.05 -18.51 26.74
CA ILE A 519 -5.05 -19.35 25.54
C ILE A 519 -3.59 -19.64 25.16
N LEU A 520 -3.22 -20.90 25.16
CA LEU A 520 -1.86 -21.35 24.90
C LEU A 520 -1.84 -22.23 23.65
N ASP A 521 -1.15 -21.77 22.61
CA ASP A 521 -0.92 -22.55 21.40
C ASP A 521 0.53 -23.06 21.42
N GLU A 522 0.69 -24.35 21.74
CA GLU A 522 1.97 -24.95 22.10
C GLU A 522 2.61 -25.66 20.91
N ALA A 523 3.55 -24.99 20.22
CA ALA A 523 4.46 -25.65 19.30
C ALA A 523 5.92 -25.24 19.60
N THR A 524 6.71 -26.21 19.99
CA THR A 524 8.10 -26.00 20.42
C THR A 524 9.08 -26.91 19.67
N SER A 525 8.80 -27.25 18.43
CA SER A 525 9.55 -28.21 17.61
C SER A 525 11.03 -27.83 17.32
N SER A 526 11.48 -26.64 17.75
CA SER A 526 12.81 -26.11 17.39
C SER A 526 13.62 -25.58 18.59
N ILE A 527 13.32 -26.04 19.82
CA ILE A 527 13.95 -25.53 21.04
C ILE A 527 14.87 -26.60 21.61
N ASP A 528 16.06 -26.21 22.12
CA ASP A 528 16.95 -27.12 22.84
C ASP A 528 16.32 -27.60 24.17
N THR A 529 16.67 -28.80 24.59
CA THR A 529 16.06 -29.47 25.76
C THR A 529 16.16 -28.67 27.08
N ARG A 530 17.24 -27.90 27.26
CA ARG A 530 17.43 -27.09 28.46
C ARG A 530 16.49 -25.89 28.51
N THR A 531 16.41 -25.17 27.40
CA THR A 531 15.49 -24.03 27.28
C THR A 531 14.04 -24.50 27.28
N GLU A 532 13.74 -25.67 26.71
CA GLU A 532 12.43 -26.29 26.75
C GLU A 532 11.94 -26.50 28.20
N ALA A 533 12.79 -27.02 29.09
CA ALA A 533 12.43 -27.18 30.50
C ALA A 533 12.14 -25.83 31.19
N LEU A 534 12.83 -24.73 30.79
CA LEU A 534 12.54 -23.39 31.32
C LEU A 534 11.22 -22.85 30.78
N VAL A 535 10.94 -23.03 29.50
CA VAL A 535 9.68 -22.66 28.87
C VAL A 535 8.52 -23.37 29.55
N GLN A 536 8.64 -24.68 29.78
CA GLN A 536 7.60 -25.45 30.48
C GLN A 536 7.33 -24.91 31.88
N ARG A 537 8.38 -24.63 32.67
CA ARG A 537 8.22 -24.04 34.01
C ARG A 537 7.59 -22.65 33.96
N GLY A 538 7.95 -21.85 32.98
CA GLY A 538 7.34 -20.54 32.73
C GLY A 538 5.86 -20.67 32.42
N MET A 539 5.48 -21.63 31.58
CA MET A 539 4.08 -21.93 31.23
C MET A 539 3.32 -22.43 32.48
N ASP A 540 3.89 -23.34 33.26
CA ASP A 540 3.27 -23.84 34.52
C ASP A 540 2.99 -22.67 35.49
N ASN A 541 3.91 -21.69 35.60
CA ASN A 541 3.69 -20.50 36.40
C ASN A 541 2.62 -19.58 35.83
N LEU A 542 2.55 -19.44 34.49
CA LEU A 542 1.53 -18.66 33.81
C LEU A 542 0.12 -19.24 34.00
N MET A 543 -0.01 -20.57 34.02
CA MET A 543 -1.30 -21.26 34.14
C MET A 543 -1.92 -21.22 35.56
N LYS A 544 -1.11 -20.99 36.59
CA LYS A 544 -1.58 -21.06 37.99
C LYS A 544 -2.70 -20.05 38.28
N GLY A 545 -3.83 -20.58 38.80
CA GLY A 545 -4.97 -19.77 39.25
C GLY A 545 -5.81 -19.13 38.15
N ARG A 546 -5.60 -19.52 36.90
CA ARG A 546 -6.31 -18.99 35.72
C ARG A 546 -7.07 -20.09 35.00
N THR A 547 -8.13 -19.70 34.27
CA THR A 547 -8.78 -20.59 33.31
C THR A 547 -7.92 -20.68 32.06
N VAL A 548 -7.54 -21.90 31.65
CA VAL A 548 -6.56 -22.10 30.60
C VAL A 548 -7.10 -23.02 29.51
N PHE A 549 -7.04 -22.57 28.27
CA PHE A 549 -7.25 -23.38 27.08
C PHE A 549 -5.90 -23.67 26.42
N VAL A 550 -5.50 -24.93 26.37
CA VAL A 550 -4.23 -25.34 25.75
C VAL A 550 -4.52 -26.09 24.46
N ILE A 551 -4.05 -25.55 23.32
CA ILE A 551 -3.93 -26.36 22.10
C ILE A 551 -2.66 -27.19 22.25
N ALA A 552 -2.84 -28.43 22.62
CA ALA A 552 -1.71 -29.25 23.02
C ALA A 552 -1.13 -30.00 21.83
N HIS A 553 0.15 -29.78 21.60
CA HIS A 553 1.03 -30.56 20.74
C HIS A 553 2.02 -31.43 21.56
N ARG A 554 1.96 -31.34 22.89
CA ARG A 554 2.84 -32.10 23.84
C ARG A 554 2.03 -32.96 24.76
N LEU A 555 2.48 -34.19 24.90
CA LEU A 555 1.88 -35.18 25.80
C LEU A 555 1.94 -34.79 27.27
N SER A 556 3.00 -34.08 27.70
CA SER A 556 3.17 -33.63 29.08
C SER A 556 2.10 -32.61 29.53
N THR A 557 1.80 -31.63 28.66
CA THR A 557 0.81 -30.60 28.96
C THR A 557 -0.61 -31.18 28.98
N VAL A 558 -0.90 -32.09 28.03
CA VAL A 558 -2.19 -32.80 27.99
C VAL A 558 -2.42 -33.63 29.25
N ARG A 559 -1.38 -34.34 29.72
CA ARG A 559 -1.49 -35.21 30.89
C ARG A 559 -1.88 -34.48 32.16
N ASN A 560 -1.40 -33.24 32.32
CA ASN A 560 -1.59 -32.45 33.54
C ASN A 560 -2.87 -31.59 33.49
N ALA A 561 -3.63 -31.61 32.38
CA ALA A 561 -4.87 -30.85 32.27
C ALA A 561 -6.00 -31.46 33.10
N ASP A 562 -6.84 -30.60 33.71
CA ASP A 562 -8.01 -31.04 34.50
C ASP A 562 -9.07 -31.70 33.61
N ALA A 563 -9.16 -31.28 32.35
CA ALA A 563 -10.05 -31.89 31.36
C ALA A 563 -9.38 -31.89 29.97
N ILE A 564 -9.59 -32.94 29.23
CA ILE A 564 -9.14 -33.10 27.84
C ILE A 564 -10.38 -33.19 26.98
N MET A 565 -10.40 -32.38 25.89
CA MET A 565 -11.42 -32.44 24.85
C MET A 565 -10.77 -32.91 23.56
N VAL A 566 -11.20 -34.04 23.06
CA VAL A 566 -10.73 -34.61 21.79
C VAL A 566 -11.65 -34.14 20.69
N LEU A 567 -11.11 -33.38 19.76
CA LEU A 567 -11.84 -32.84 18.61
C LEU A 567 -11.56 -33.70 17.38
N ASP A 568 -12.62 -34.00 16.65
CA ASP A 568 -12.54 -34.53 15.30
C ASP A 568 -13.65 -33.92 14.42
N HIS A 569 -13.26 -33.40 13.25
CA HIS A 569 -14.18 -32.73 12.32
C HIS A 569 -15.14 -31.74 13.00
N GLY A 570 -14.62 -30.93 13.95
CA GLY A 570 -15.37 -29.88 14.64
C GLY A 570 -16.30 -30.32 15.76
N ASN A 571 -16.33 -31.60 16.10
CA ASN A 571 -17.11 -32.18 17.19
C ASN A 571 -16.21 -32.60 18.35
N ILE A 572 -16.72 -32.53 19.57
CA ILE A 572 -16.07 -33.20 20.72
C ILE A 572 -16.47 -34.68 20.67
N ILE A 573 -15.49 -35.55 20.37
CA ILE A 573 -15.72 -37.01 20.30
C ILE A 573 -15.44 -37.70 21.64
N GLU A 574 -14.53 -37.14 22.44
CA GLU A 574 -14.20 -37.66 23.79
C GLU A 574 -13.95 -36.49 24.73
N ARG A 575 -14.32 -36.66 26.01
CA ARG A 575 -14.07 -35.68 27.06
C ARG A 575 -13.83 -36.41 28.38
N GLY A 576 -12.78 -36.05 29.12
CA GLY A 576 -12.48 -36.64 30.42
C GLY A 576 -11.09 -36.22 30.94
N SER A 577 -10.66 -36.81 32.06
CA SER A 577 -9.30 -36.72 32.54
C SER A 577 -8.37 -37.65 31.74
N HIS A 578 -7.06 -37.46 31.87
CA HIS A 578 -6.06 -38.34 31.26
C HIS A 578 -6.31 -39.82 31.54
N ASP A 579 -6.50 -40.15 32.83
CA ASP A 579 -6.65 -41.53 33.26
C ASP A 579 -7.95 -42.19 32.75
N GLU A 580 -9.06 -41.42 32.73
CA GLU A 580 -10.34 -41.87 32.18
C GLU A 580 -10.24 -42.18 30.68
N LEU A 581 -9.61 -41.27 29.91
CA LEU A 581 -9.48 -41.41 28.46
C LEU A 581 -8.48 -42.51 28.06
N ILE A 582 -7.43 -42.72 28.84
CA ILE A 582 -6.52 -43.87 28.64
C ILE A 582 -7.24 -45.20 28.93
N ALA A 583 -8.07 -45.26 29.99
CA ALA A 583 -8.83 -46.44 30.31
C ALA A 583 -9.89 -46.81 29.26
N SER A 584 -10.50 -45.80 28.61
CA SER A 584 -11.50 -45.99 27.54
C SER A 584 -10.93 -46.58 26.27
N LYS A 585 -9.60 -46.51 26.05
CA LYS A 585 -8.88 -46.93 24.83
C LYS A 585 -9.45 -46.40 23.54
N GLY A 586 -9.96 -45.17 23.56
CA GLY A 586 -10.55 -44.49 22.42
C GLY A 586 -9.53 -43.76 21.52
N THR A 587 -9.99 -42.70 20.88
CA THR A 587 -9.16 -41.87 19.97
C THR A 587 -8.02 -41.20 20.73
N TYR A 588 -8.28 -40.70 21.96
CA TYR A 588 -7.23 -40.14 22.82
C TYR A 588 -6.11 -41.13 23.09
N TYR A 589 -6.47 -42.40 23.43
CA TYR A 589 -5.48 -43.44 23.67
C TYR A 589 -4.61 -43.66 22.42
N SER A 590 -5.22 -43.70 21.24
CA SER A 590 -4.51 -43.88 19.97
C SER A 590 -3.56 -42.70 19.68
N LEU A 591 -4.00 -41.47 19.93
CA LEU A 591 -3.18 -40.24 19.80
C LEU A 591 -2.01 -40.26 20.80
N TYR A 592 -2.27 -40.68 22.07
CA TYR A 592 -1.28 -40.70 23.11
C TYR A 592 -0.21 -41.78 22.92
N THR A 593 -0.58 -42.96 22.42
CA THR A 593 0.34 -44.09 22.20
C THR A 593 1.08 -44.03 20.87
N GLY A 594 0.85 -42.99 20.06
CA GLY A 594 1.47 -42.83 18.73
C GLY A 594 0.90 -43.76 17.66
N ALA A 595 -0.26 -44.37 17.89
CA ALA A 595 -0.96 -45.16 16.87
C ALA A 595 -1.60 -44.31 15.76
N PHE A 596 -1.74 -42.99 16.04
CA PHE A 596 -1.99 -41.94 15.04
C PHE A 596 -0.77 -41.03 14.98
N GLU A 597 -0.21 -40.79 13.80
CA GLU A 597 0.80 -39.75 13.62
C GLU A 597 0.16 -38.38 13.95
N LEU A 598 0.69 -37.73 14.97
CA LEU A 598 0.48 -36.29 15.23
C LEU A 598 1.27 -35.53 14.14
N SER A 599 0.81 -35.55 12.90
CA SER A 599 1.41 -34.82 11.79
C SER A 599 0.93 -33.37 11.73
#